data_b393fac00702766bfde275a10163df97
#
_entry.id   b393fac00702766bfde275a10163df97
#
_cell.length_a   1.000
_cell.length_b   1.000
_cell.length_c   1.000
_cell.angle_alpha   90.00
_cell.angle_beta   90.00
_cell.angle_gamma   90.00
#
_symmetry.space_group_name_H-M   'P 1'
#
loop_
_entity.id
_entity.type
_entity.pdbx_description
1 polymer ?
#
loop_
_entity_poly.entity_id
_entity_poly.type
_entity_poly.pdbx_seq_one_letter_code
_entity_poly.pdbx_strand_id
1 'polypeptide(L)' 'MENRYVLKCKSVVIGNNVWIGAGVNIMPGVHIGDNAVIAGGAVVTKDVPTNTVVGGNPAKVIRKL' A
#
# COMPACT_ATOMS: atom_id res chain seq x y z
N MET A 1 13.11 9.90 -12.80
CA MET A 1 11.80 9.98 -13.45
C MET A 1 10.88 10.89 -12.69
N GLU A 2 10.23 11.76 -13.41
CA GLU A 2 9.27 12.65 -12.78
C GLU A 2 8.01 11.90 -12.39
N ASN A 3 7.49 12.18 -11.20
CA ASN A 3 6.27 11.57 -10.73
C ASN A 3 5.19 12.63 -10.66
N ARG A 4 4.44 12.75 -11.72
CA ARG A 4 3.41 13.78 -11.82
C ARG A 4 2.25 13.56 -10.89
N TYR A 5 2.00 12.32 -10.55
CA TYR A 5 0.84 11.99 -9.74
C TYR A 5 1.02 12.48 -8.30
N VAL A 6 2.24 12.45 -7.81
CA VAL A 6 2.54 12.92 -6.46
C VAL A 6 2.27 14.41 -6.32
N LEU A 7 2.50 15.18 -7.38
CA LEU A 7 2.34 16.63 -7.30
C LEU A 7 0.89 17.06 -7.10
N LYS A 8 -0.05 16.23 -7.52
CA LYS A 8 -1.47 16.56 -7.46
C LYS A 8 -2.24 15.74 -6.45
N CYS A 9 -1.60 14.80 -5.81
CA CYS A 9 -2.26 13.84 -4.94
C CYS A 9 -1.74 13.98 -3.52
N LYS A 10 -2.53 13.50 -2.58
CA LYS A 10 -2.06 13.41 -1.21
C LYS A 10 -0.91 12.41 -1.14
N SER A 11 -0.01 12.67 -0.22
CA SER A 11 1.13 11.79 -0.05
C SER A 11 0.68 10.45 0.50
N VAL A 12 1.42 9.40 0.13
CA VAL A 12 1.29 8.08 0.73
C VAL A 12 2.32 8.00 1.85
N VAL A 13 1.89 7.53 3.01
CA VAL A 13 2.78 7.32 4.15
C VAL A 13 3.01 5.83 4.32
N ILE A 14 4.27 5.42 4.30
CA ILE A 14 4.63 4.00 4.40
C ILE A 14 5.51 3.84 5.64
N GLY A 15 5.12 2.91 6.49
CA GLY A 15 5.85 2.62 7.71
C GLY A 15 7.14 1.85 7.48
N ASN A 16 7.69 1.29 8.54
CA ASN A 16 8.96 0.57 8.50
C ASN A 16 8.74 -0.90 8.13
N ASN A 17 9.71 -1.48 7.43
CA ASN A 17 9.71 -2.89 7.07
C ASN A 17 8.48 -3.31 6.27
N VAL A 18 8.07 -2.46 5.34
CA VAL A 18 6.92 -2.76 4.48
C VAL A 18 7.42 -3.46 3.22
N TRP A 19 6.76 -4.55 2.86
CA TRP A 19 7.04 -5.27 1.62
C TRP A 19 5.96 -4.97 0.61
N ILE A 20 6.37 -4.52 -0.56
CA ILE A 20 5.44 -4.16 -1.63
C ILE A 20 5.81 -4.95 -2.87
N GLY A 21 4.89 -5.79 -3.31
CA GLY A 21 5.09 -6.59 -4.51
C GLY A 21 5.08 -5.75 -5.78
N ALA A 22 5.42 -6.38 -6.90
CA ALA A 22 5.47 -5.70 -8.18
C ALA A 22 4.08 -5.28 -8.64
N GLY A 23 4.00 -4.12 -9.29
CA GLY A 23 2.76 -3.67 -9.90
C GLY A 23 1.70 -3.20 -8.93
N VAL A 24 2.06 -2.92 -7.69
CA VAL A 24 1.11 -2.42 -6.69
C VAL A 24 0.79 -0.96 -6.97
N ASN A 25 -0.48 -0.62 -6.86
CA ASN A 25 -0.96 0.75 -6.94
C ASN A 25 -1.51 1.16 -5.60
N ILE A 26 -0.98 2.24 -5.03
CA ILE A 26 -1.42 2.75 -3.75
C ILE A 26 -2.07 4.10 -3.99
N MET A 27 -3.33 4.21 -3.57
CA MET A 27 -4.09 5.44 -3.81
C MET A 27 -3.59 6.57 -2.92
N PRO A 28 -3.78 7.82 -3.37
CA PRO A 28 -3.34 8.98 -2.58
C PRO A 28 -3.98 9.00 -1.20
N GLY A 29 -3.21 9.41 -0.22
CA GLY A 29 -3.69 9.57 1.15
C GLY A 29 -3.71 8.28 1.98
N VAL A 30 -3.31 7.16 1.40
CA VAL A 30 -3.28 5.88 2.12
C VAL A 30 -2.07 5.84 3.05
N HIS A 31 -2.28 5.27 4.23
CA HIS A 31 -1.21 5.01 5.21
C HIS A 31 -0.99 3.51 5.31
N ILE A 32 0.25 3.10 5.15
CA ILE A 32 0.64 1.69 5.26
C ILE A 32 1.37 1.51 6.58
N GLY A 33 0.84 0.66 7.45
CA GLY A 33 1.44 0.41 8.76
C GLY A 33 2.72 -0.39 8.69
N ASP A 34 3.45 -0.42 9.80
CA ASP A 34 4.72 -1.12 9.89
C ASP A 34 4.54 -2.63 9.66
N ASN A 35 5.53 -3.24 9.06
CA ASN A 35 5.56 -4.68 8.81
C ASN A 35 4.41 -5.19 7.93
N ALA A 36 3.77 -4.31 7.19
CA ALA A 36 2.72 -4.72 6.26
C ALA A 36 3.33 -5.37 5.03
N VAL A 37 2.58 -6.28 4.43
CA VAL A 37 2.96 -6.93 3.19
C VAL A 37 1.84 -6.68 2.18
N ILE A 38 2.20 -6.15 1.03
CA ILE A 38 1.23 -5.87 -0.03
C ILE A 38 1.56 -6.77 -1.21
N ALA A 39 0.66 -7.70 -1.51
CA ALA A 39 0.87 -8.67 -2.56
C ALA A 39 0.93 -8.00 -3.93
N GLY A 40 1.68 -8.60 -4.84
CA GLY A 40 1.84 -8.04 -6.19
C GLY A 40 0.51 -7.82 -6.90
N GLY A 41 0.43 -6.74 -7.64
CA GLY A 41 -0.75 -6.38 -8.40
C GLY A 41 -1.90 -5.80 -7.58
N ALA A 42 -1.73 -5.62 -6.29
CA ALA A 42 -2.78 -5.08 -5.44
C ALA A 42 -3.08 -3.62 -5.75
N VAL A 43 -4.32 -3.24 -5.56
CA VAL A 43 -4.75 -1.83 -5.64
C VAL A 43 -5.22 -1.43 -4.25
N VAL A 44 -4.39 -0.65 -3.56
CA VAL A 44 -4.62 -0.29 -2.16
C VAL A 44 -5.42 1.01 -2.10
N THR A 45 -6.65 0.91 -1.64
CA THR A 45 -7.57 2.05 -1.59
C THR A 45 -7.84 2.53 -0.17
N LYS A 46 -7.42 1.78 0.83
CA LYS A 46 -7.65 2.10 2.24
C LYS A 46 -6.36 1.87 3.01
N ASP A 47 -6.28 2.46 4.19
CA ASP A 47 -5.12 2.27 5.06
C ASP A 47 -4.91 0.80 5.36
N VAL A 48 -3.64 0.43 5.46
CA VAL A 48 -3.25 -0.94 5.78
C VAL A 48 -2.71 -0.97 7.21
N PRO A 49 -3.32 -1.77 8.09
CA PRO A 49 -2.85 -1.86 9.47
C PRO A 49 -1.46 -2.48 9.57
N THR A 50 -0.81 -2.29 10.71
CA THR A 50 0.48 -2.93 10.97
C THR A 50 0.34 -4.44 10.96
N ASN A 51 1.43 -5.13 10.64
CA ASN A 51 1.51 -6.59 10.70
C ASN A 51 0.39 -7.28 9.93
N THR A 52 0.08 -6.77 8.75
CA THR A 52 -1.06 -7.26 7.97
C THR A 52 -0.62 -7.53 6.53
N VAL A 53 -1.13 -8.61 5.97
CA VAL A 53 -0.93 -8.95 4.56
C VAL A 53 -2.21 -8.60 3.80
N VAL A 54 -2.08 -7.78 2.77
CA VAL A 54 -3.21 -7.41 1.93
C VAL A 54 -2.91 -7.74 0.47
N GLY A 55 -3.96 -7.92 -0.31
CA GLY A 55 -3.81 -8.16 -1.74
C GLY A 55 -5.14 -8.05 -2.47
N GLY A 56 -5.05 -8.03 -3.78
CA GLY A 56 -6.22 -7.98 -4.64
C GLY A 56 -6.58 -6.58 -5.10
N ASN A 57 -7.66 -6.49 -5.85
CA ASN A 57 -8.18 -5.23 -6.40
C ASN A 57 -9.69 -5.20 -6.15
N PRO A 58 -10.16 -4.36 -5.23
CA PRO A 58 -9.38 -3.61 -4.26
C PRO A 58 -8.69 -4.51 -3.24
N ALA A 59 -7.59 -4.03 -2.68
CA ALA A 59 -6.84 -4.82 -1.73
C ALA A 59 -7.64 -5.06 -0.46
N LYS A 60 -7.58 -6.30 0.02
CA LYS A 60 -8.26 -6.71 1.24
C LYS A 60 -7.29 -7.49 2.09
N VAL A 61 -7.57 -7.56 3.38
CA VAL A 61 -6.75 -8.30 4.32
C VAL A 61 -6.79 -9.78 3.95
N ILE A 62 -5.61 -10.34 3.68
CA ILE A 62 -5.46 -11.76 3.43
C ILE A 62 -5.25 -12.47 4.76
N ARG A 63 -4.37 -11.92 5.61
CA ARG A 63 -4.12 -12.45 6.94
C ARG A 63 -3.34 -11.44 7.74
N LYS A 64 -3.28 -11.65 9.03
CA LYS A 64 -2.42 -10.90 9.93
C LYS A 64 -1.20 -11.72 10.29
N LEU A 65 -0.10 -11.04 10.46
CA LEU A 65 1.16 -11.68 10.85
C LEU A 65 1.20 -11.95 12.35
#